data_83a0c25975a8651b31a89283bc21ec1f
#
_entry.id   83a0c25975a8651b31a89283bc21ec1f
#
_cell.length_a   1.000
_cell.length_b   1.000
_cell.length_c   1.000
_cell.angle_alpha   90.00
_cell.angle_beta   90.00
_cell.angle_gamma   90.00
#
_symmetry.space_group_name_H-M   'P 1'
#
loop_
_entity.id
_entity.type
_entity.pdbx_description
1 polymer ?
#
loop_
_entity_poly.entity_id
_entity_poly.type
_entity_poly.pdbx_seq_one_letter_code
_entity_poly.pdbx_strand_id
1 'polypeptide(L)'
;SITCPASVNGLVGFKPSVGIVSRTHVVPISSTQDTAGPMTRTVYDAALLLTAIARPDQADPVTLEAKRAPDYTSGLDTASLNGVRIGVLRGAVGTRTDVKALFE
;
A
#
# COMPACT_ATOMS: atom_id res chain seq x y z
N SER A 1 1.10 -5.45 9.07
CA SER A 1 -0.17 -5.08 9.74
C SER A 1 -1.11 -4.23 8.87
N ILE A 2 -0.86 -4.12 7.56
CA ILE A 2 -1.76 -3.44 6.60
C ILE A 2 -2.38 -4.49 5.68
N THR A 3 -1.57 -5.22 4.94
CA THR A 3 -2.04 -6.12 3.88
C THR A 3 -2.78 -7.34 4.43
N CYS A 4 -2.29 -7.94 5.51
CA CYS A 4 -2.95 -9.09 6.12
C CYS A 4 -4.34 -8.74 6.70
N PRO A 5 -4.50 -7.74 7.59
CA PRO A 5 -5.83 -7.37 8.09
C PRO A 5 -6.75 -6.83 6.99
N ALA A 6 -6.23 -6.14 5.98
CA ALA A 6 -7.04 -5.73 4.82
C ALA A 6 -7.59 -6.94 4.07
N SER A 7 -6.77 -7.96 3.81
CA SER A 7 -7.17 -9.20 3.13
C SER A 7 -8.29 -9.93 3.88
N VAL A 8 -8.15 -10.13 5.21
CA VAL A 8 -9.18 -10.83 6.01
C VAL A 8 -10.49 -10.06 6.13
N ASN A 9 -10.46 -8.74 5.95
CA ASN A 9 -11.64 -7.88 6.02
C ASN A 9 -12.21 -7.50 4.64
N GLY A 10 -11.66 -8.04 3.56
CA GLY A 10 -12.12 -7.72 2.20
C GLY A 10 -11.90 -6.24 1.82
N LEU A 11 -10.78 -5.66 2.26
CA LEU A 11 -10.42 -4.27 2.02
C LEU A 11 -9.24 -4.15 1.06
N VAL A 12 -9.13 -2.98 0.43
CA VAL A 12 -7.92 -2.54 -0.24
C VAL A 12 -6.92 -2.08 0.81
N GLY A 13 -5.82 -2.81 0.97
CA GLY A 13 -4.71 -2.44 1.87
C GLY A 13 -3.48 -2.05 1.06
N PHE A 14 -3.01 -0.82 1.22
CA PHE A 14 -1.84 -0.32 0.51
C PHE A 14 -0.70 -0.01 1.49
N LYS A 15 0.38 -0.78 1.37
CA LYS A 15 1.62 -0.54 2.12
C LYS A 15 2.57 0.32 1.27
N PRO A 16 2.69 1.62 1.53
CA PRO A 16 3.65 2.47 0.83
C PRO A 16 5.09 2.12 1.18
N SER A 17 6.03 2.65 0.41
CA SER A 17 7.45 2.59 0.75
C SER A 17 7.72 3.36 2.04
N VAL A 18 8.73 2.92 2.80
CA VAL A 18 9.18 3.61 4.00
C VAL A 18 9.57 5.05 3.65
N GLY A 19 9.14 5.99 4.47
CA GLY A 19 9.35 7.42 4.28
C GLY A 19 8.23 8.16 3.55
N ILE A 20 7.30 7.48 2.88
CA ILE A 20 6.13 8.15 2.25
C ILE A 20 5.19 8.71 3.32
N VAL A 21 4.94 7.95 4.38
CA VAL A 21 4.10 8.32 5.52
C VAL A 21 4.95 8.34 6.79
N SER A 22 4.75 9.32 7.64
CA SER A 22 5.46 9.41 8.93
C SER A 22 5.11 8.23 9.85
N ARG A 23 6.13 7.81 10.60
CA ARG A 23 6.01 6.78 11.65
C ARG A 23 5.99 7.37 13.06
N THR A 24 5.95 8.69 13.18
CA THR A 24 5.88 9.37 14.48
C THR A 24 4.68 8.85 15.26
N HIS A 25 4.89 8.46 16.52
CA HIS A 25 3.92 7.82 17.40
C HIS A 25 3.48 6.39 16.99
N VAL A 26 4.07 5.81 15.96
CA VAL A 26 3.89 4.39 15.64
C VAL A 26 4.88 3.58 16.48
N VAL A 27 4.37 2.58 17.21
CA VAL A 27 5.23 1.66 17.99
C VAL A 27 6.12 0.88 17.03
N PRO A 28 7.46 0.99 17.14
CA PRO A 28 8.36 0.40 16.16
C PRO A 28 8.48 -1.12 16.31
N ILE A 29 8.54 -1.81 15.18
CA ILE A 29 8.92 -3.22 15.06
C ILE A 29 10.24 -3.32 14.29
N SER A 30 10.30 -2.70 13.10
CA SER A 30 11.47 -2.70 12.23
C SER A 30 11.67 -1.32 11.59
N SER A 31 12.78 -0.68 11.90
CA SER A 31 13.12 0.65 11.38
C SER A 31 13.22 0.71 9.86
N THR A 32 13.50 -0.43 9.21
CA THR A 32 13.68 -0.53 7.75
C THR A 32 12.42 -0.95 6.99
N GLN A 33 11.38 -1.41 7.67
CA GLN A 33 10.19 -1.96 7.04
C GLN A 33 8.89 -1.31 7.49
N ASP A 34 8.87 -0.70 8.67
CA ASP A 34 7.66 -0.11 9.23
C ASP A 34 7.17 1.07 8.39
N THR A 35 5.88 1.10 8.19
CA THR A 35 5.15 2.22 7.60
C THR A 35 3.68 2.14 7.98
N ALA A 36 3.00 3.27 8.05
CA ALA A 36 1.54 3.33 8.04
C ALA A 36 1.03 3.34 6.59
N GLY A 37 -0.22 2.98 6.38
CA GLY A 37 -0.82 2.99 5.06
C GLY A 37 -2.34 2.83 5.12
N PRO A 38 -3.06 3.21 4.05
CA PRO A 38 -4.51 3.17 3.99
C PRO A 38 -5.07 1.74 3.92
N MET A 39 -6.22 1.56 4.58
CA MET A 39 -7.11 0.41 4.41
C MET A 39 -8.51 0.94 4.13
N THR A 40 -9.04 0.70 2.94
CA THR A 40 -10.27 1.32 2.43
C THR A 40 -11.10 0.33 1.62
N ARG A 41 -12.31 0.73 1.20
CA ARG A 41 -13.15 -0.13 0.37
C ARG A 41 -12.78 -0.09 -1.10
N THR A 42 -12.24 1.02 -1.58
CA THR A 42 -11.89 1.21 -3.00
C THR A 42 -10.45 1.64 -3.17
N VAL A 43 -9.90 1.42 -4.35
CA VAL A 43 -8.55 1.90 -4.71
C VAL A 43 -8.51 3.43 -4.72
N TYR A 44 -9.59 4.07 -5.18
CA TYR A 44 -9.70 5.53 -5.18
C TYR A 44 -9.59 6.11 -3.76
N ASP A 45 -10.34 5.55 -2.80
CA ASP A 45 -10.29 5.99 -1.40
C ASP A 45 -8.91 5.76 -0.79
N ALA A 46 -8.23 4.66 -1.16
CA ALA A 46 -6.87 4.39 -0.70
C ALA A 46 -5.88 5.46 -1.22
N ALA A 47 -6.01 5.84 -2.48
CA ALA A 47 -5.19 6.89 -3.08
C ALA A 47 -5.49 8.28 -2.48
N LEU A 48 -6.76 8.59 -2.23
CA LEU A 48 -7.19 9.83 -1.59
C LEU A 48 -6.63 9.93 -0.17
N LEU A 49 -6.78 8.88 0.63
CA LEU A 49 -6.24 8.82 1.98
C LEU A 49 -4.70 8.90 1.97
N LEU A 50 -4.05 8.19 1.04
CA LEU A 50 -2.59 8.29 0.90
C LEU A 50 -2.15 9.71 0.57
N THR A 51 -2.85 10.42 -0.31
CA THR A 51 -2.59 11.83 -0.64
C THR A 51 -2.65 12.71 0.62
N ALA A 52 -3.61 12.43 1.50
CA ALA A 52 -3.77 13.20 2.74
C ALA A 52 -2.64 12.95 3.76
N ILE A 53 -2.21 11.68 3.92
CA ILE A 53 -1.24 11.30 4.96
C ILE A 53 0.22 11.28 4.51
N ALA A 54 0.50 11.30 3.21
CA ALA A 54 1.85 11.29 2.65
C ALA A 54 2.52 12.67 2.80
N ARG A 55 2.98 13.01 3.99
CA ARG A 55 3.58 14.30 4.33
C ARG A 55 4.97 14.14 4.90
N PRO A 56 5.88 15.12 4.68
CA PRO A 56 7.15 15.16 5.40
C PRO A 56 6.90 15.47 6.87
N ASP A 57 7.73 14.87 7.74
CA ASP A 57 7.68 15.06 9.18
C ASP A 57 9.10 15.20 9.71
N GLN A 58 9.40 16.31 10.40
CA GLN A 58 10.70 16.55 11.00
C GLN A 58 11.05 15.55 12.11
N ALA A 59 10.05 14.96 12.76
CA ALA A 59 10.23 13.95 13.80
C ALA A 59 10.54 12.55 13.24
N ASP A 60 10.32 12.33 11.93
CA ASP A 60 10.72 11.12 11.19
C ASP A 60 11.58 11.49 9.97
N PRO A 61 12.91 11.66 10.15
CA PRO A 61 13.81 12.19 9.11
C PRO A 61 13.76 11.45 7.77
N VAL A 62 13.44 10.16 7.78
CA VAL A 62 13.34 9.34 6.56
C VAL A 62 12.25 9.87 5.61
N THR A 63 11.29 10.62 6.16
CA THR A 63 10.23 11.23 5.34
C THR A 63 10.70 12.45 4.56
N LEU A 64 11.79 13.10 4.95
CA LEU A 64 12.24 14.36 4.34
C LEU A 64 12.79 14.15 2.93
N GLU A 65 13.38 12.99 2.66
CA GLU A 65 13.99 12.66 1.38
C GLU A 65 13.07 11.88 0.44
N ALA A 66 11.91 11.42 0.93
CA ALA A 66 11.01 10.59 0.15
C ALA A 66 10.32 11.40 -0.97
N LYS A 67 10.39 10.88 -2.19
CA LYS A 67 9.65 11.43 -3.32
C LYS A 67 8.19 11.05 -3.22
N ARG A 68 7.29 12.05 -3.30
CA ARG A 68 5.84 11.88 -3.22
C ARG A 68 5.17 12.44 -4.46
N ALA A 69 4.09 11.80 -4.90
CA ALA A 69 3.18 12.44 -5.83
C ALA A 69 2.37 13.53 -5.10
N PRO A 70 2.08 14.65 -5.74
CA PRO A 70 1.22 15.68 -5.17
C PRO A 70 -0.22 15.17 -4.96
N ASP A 71 -0.65 14.24 -5.80
CA ASP A 71 -1.97 13.62 -5.78
C ASP A 71 -1.87 12.18 -6.31
N TYR A 72 -2.17 11.20 -5.44
CA TYR A 72 -2.16 9.78 -5.80
C TYR A 72 -3.45 9.32 -6.51
N THR A 73 -4.49 10.17 -6.58
CA THR A 73 -5.70 9.87 -7.35
C THR A 73 -5.54 10.19 -8.83
N SER A 74 -4.53 11.01 -9.16
CA SER A 74 -4.27 11.44 -10.53
C SER A 74 -4.04 10.26 -11.48
N GLY A 75 -4.81 10.19 -12.55
CA GLY A 75 -4.69 9.19 -13.59
C GLY A 75 -5.35 7.84 -13.29
N LEU A 76 -6.00 7.64 -12.14
CA LEU A 76 -6.67 6.37 -11.83
C LEU A 76 -7.80 6.05 -12.83
N ASP A 77 -8.54 7.05 -13.29
CA ASP A 77 -9.64 6.87 -14.24
C ASP A 77 -9.17 6.48 -15.66
N THR A 78 -7.92 6.80 -15.98
CA THR A 78 -7.32 6.53 -17.29
C THR A 78 -6.26 5.43 -17.25
N ALA A 79 -5.96 4.89 -16.07
CA ALA A 79 -4.98 3.83 -15.90
C ALA A 79 -5.40 2.56 -16.64
N SER A 80 -4.48 1.96 -17.37
CA SER A 80 -4.70 0.72 -18.10
C SER A 80 -3.53 -0.23 -17.91
N LEU A 81 -3.82 -1.52 -17.74
CA LEU A 81 -2.84 -2.60 -17.75
C LEU A 81 -2.59 -3.17 -19.15
N ASN A 82 -3.17 -2.58 -20.18
CA ASN A 82 -3.00 -3.06 -21.55
C ASN A 82 -1.50 -3.00 -21.95
N GLY A 83 -0.95 -4.12 -22.38
CA GLY A 83 0.46 -4.26 -22.73
C GLY A 83 1.43 -4.38 -21.55
N VAL A 84 0.96 -4.31 -20.30
CA VAL A 84 1.80 -4.52 -19.11
C VAL A 84 2.05 -6.02 -18.91
N ARG A 85 3.32 -6.39 -18.73
CA ARG A 85 3.69 -7.77 -18.37
C ARG A 85 3.64 -7.93 -16.86
N ILE A 86 2.79 -8.85 -16.40
CA ILE A 86 2.61 -9.16 -14.98
C ILE A 86 3.24 -10.52 -14.67
N GLY A 87 4.15 -10.56 -13.71
CA GLY A 87 4.70 -11.80 -13.18
C GLY A 87 3.81 -12.34 -12.05
N VAL A 88 3.48 -13.64 -12.11
CA VAL A 88 2.69 -14.32 -11.08
C VAL A 88 3.56 -15.32 -10.35
N LEU A 89 3.79 -15.09 -9.04
CA LEU A 89 4.53 -16.02 -8.17
C LEU A 89 3.58 -17.10 -7.62
N ARG A 90 3.20 -18.05 -8.45
CA ARG A 90 2.21 -19.10 -8.11
C ARG A 90 2.58 -19.93 -6.87
N GLY A 91 3.88 -20.16 -6.63
CA GLY A 91 4.35 -20.87 -5.44
C GLY A 91 4.03 -20.15 -4.11
N ALA A 92 3.77 -18.86 -4.14
CA ALA A 92 3.42 -18.08 -2.94
C ALA A 92 1.91 -18.05 -2.63
N VAL A 93 1.05 -18.56 -3.51
CA VAL A 93 -0.41 -18.60 -3.30
C VAL A 93 -0.80 -19.55 -2.15
N GLY A 94 0.11 -20.44 -1.75
CA GLY A 94 -0.12 -21.40 -0.67
C GLY A 94 -0.85 -22.65 -1.14
N THR A 95 -1.35 -23.44 -0.18
CA THR A 95 -1.91 -24.79 -0.44
C THR A 95 -3.44 -24.83 -0.40
N ARG A 96 -4.10 -23.76 0.04
CA ARG A 96 -5.58 -23.73 0.13
C ARG A 96 -6.20 -23.76 -1.27
N THR A 97 -7.04 -24.76 -1.52
CA THR A 97 -7.67 -24.98 -2.83
C THR A 97 -8.72 -23.91 -3.17
N ASP A 98 -9.45 -23.44 -2.18
CA ASP A 98 -10.43 -22.35 -2.33
C ASP A 98 -9.76 -21.01 -2.71
N VAL A 99 -8.62 -20.68 -2.10
CA VAL A 99 -7.84 -19.48 -2.45
C VAL A 99 -7.27 -19.61 -3.87
N LYS A 100 -6.76 -20.79 -4.22
CA LYS A 100 -6.26 -21.05 -5.58
C LYS A 100 -7.35 -20.88 -6.64
N ALA A 101 -8.54 -21.40 -6.38
CA ALA A 101 -9.67 -21.31 -7.31
C ALA A 101 -10.14 -19.85 -7.54
N LEU A 102 -10.02 -18.98 -6.53
CA LEU A 102 -10.33 -17.57 -6.67
C LEU A 102 -9.22 -16.77 -7.36
N PHE A 103 -7.99 -17.29 -7.31
CA PHE A 103 -6.83 -16.60 -7.88
C PHE A 103 -6.67 -16.89 -9.39
N GLU A 104 -7.14 -18.01 -9.90
CA GLU A 104 -7.09 -18.45 -11.32
C GLU A 104 -8.16 -17.74 -12.16
#